data_6379e6096bada29ab370f8dfde16f355
#
_entry.id   6379e6096bada29ab370f8dfde16f355
#
_cell.length_a   1.000
_cell.length_b   1.000
_cell.length_c   1.000
_cell.angle_alpha   90.00
_cell.angle_beta   90.00
_cell.angle_gamma   90.00
#
_symmetry.space_group_name_H-M   'P 1'
#
loop_
_entity.id
_entity.type
_entity.pdbx_description
1 polymer ?
#
loop_
_entity_poly.entity_id
_entity_poly.type
_entity_poly.pdbx_seq_one_letter_code
_entity_poly.pdbx_strand_id
1 'polypeptide(L)'
;MKAGLVGFAQTGKTTFFNALTGQRAQTGGGRSDKPNLGVIKVPDGRIDRLSSIFSPRRTIFAEVLFVDVPGSRGKGGGFDSATLNALREADALVLVLRGFVGIDGSEPDPVRELADFESDFILNDLVMV
;
A
#
# COMPACT_ATOMS: atom_id res chain seq x y z
N MET A 1 -13.23 0.74 4.74
CA MET A 1 -12.48 0.45 3.50
C MET A 1 -11.06 0.07 3.87
N LYS A 2 -10.57 -1.03 3.29
CA LYS A 2 -9.22 -1.56 3.50
C LYS A 2 -8.43 -1.41 2.20
N ALA A 3 -7.31 -0.70 2.21
CA ALA A 3 -6.45 -0.47 1.05
C ALA A 3 -5.09 -1.16 1.26
N GLY A 4 -4.72 -2.04 0.36
CA GLY A 4 -3.42 -2.72 0.36
C GLY A 4 -2.38 -1.95 -0.44
N LEU A 5 -1.24 -1.59 0.18
CA LEU A 5 -0.10 -1.01 -0.53
C LEU A 5 0.73 -2.14 -1.12
N VAL A 6 0.89 -2.13 -2.43
CA VAL A 6 1.60 -3.16 -3.18
C VAL A 6 2.72 -2.57 -4.03
N GLY A 7 3.67 -3.38 -4.42
CA GLY A 7 4.80 -2.99 -5.25
C GLY A 7 6.06 -3.79 -4.91
N PHE A 8 7.09 -3.65 -5.73
CA PHE A 8 8.35 -4.34 -5.52
C PHE A 8 9.09 -3.87 -4.25
N ALA A 9 10.10 -4.62 -3.84
CA ALA A 9 10.96 -4.19 -2.75
C ALA A 9 11.65 -2.86 -3.09
N GLN A 10 11.83 -1.99 -2.07
CA GLN A 10 12.51 -0.70 -2.20
C GLN A 10 11.85 0.34 -3.12
N THR A 11 10.55 0.21 -3.41
CA THR A 11 9.79 1.22 -4.17
C THR A 11 9.30 2.40 -3.31
N GLY A 12 9.55 2.37 -2.00
CA GLY A 12 9.14 3.42 -1.07
C GLY A 12 7.76 3.19 -0.42
N LYS A 13 7.16 1.99 -0.52
CA LYS A 13 5.85 1.67 0.09
C LYS A 13 5.77 2.03 1.56
N THR A 14 6.70 1.53 2.37
CA THR A 14 6.70 1.77 3.81
C THR A 14 6.97 3.24 4.14
N THR A 15 7.76 3.93 3.34
CA THR A 15 7.96 5.38 3.48
C THR A 15 6.65 6.13 3.21
N PHE A 16 5.94 5.76 2.15
CA PHE A 16 4.63 6.30 1.83
C PHE A 16 3.59 5.99 2.92
N PHE A 17 3.56 4.74 3.40
CA PHE A 17 2.72 4.33 4.52
C PHE A 17 2.97 5.17 5.77
N ASN A 18 4.24 5.38 6.14
CA ASN A 18 4.61 6.20 7.30
C ASN A 18 4.15 7.66 7.13
N ALA A 19 4.31 8.21 5.93
CA ALA A 19 3.88 9.58 5.63
C ALA A 19 2.35 9.74 5.73
N LEU A 20 1.59 8.75 5.27
CA LEU A 20 0.12 8.76 5.34
C LEU A 20 -0.41 8.57 6.76
N THR A 21 0.15 7.63 7.49
CA THR A 21 -0.41 7.18 8.77
C THR A 21 0.20 7.88 9.98
N GLY A 22 1.32 8.60 9.78
CA GLY A 22 2.11 9.18 10.87
C GLY A 22 2.85 8.14 11.72
N GLN A 23 2.91 6.89 11.27
CA GLN A 23 3.62 5.82 11.95
C GLN A 23 5.12 5.84 11.63
N ARG A 24 5.88 5.01 12.34
CA ARG A 24 7.32 4.83 12.18
C ARG A 24 7.65 3.37 11.92
N ALA A 25 6.99 2.75 10.95
CA ALA A 25 7.34 1.41 10.51
C ALA A 25 8.77 1.39 9.95
N GLN A 26 9.49 0.33 10.20
CA GLN A 26 10.89 0.22 9.78
C GLN A 26 11.00 0.24 8.26
N THR A 27 11.81 1.16 7.74
CA THR A 27 12.14 1.29 6.32
C THR A 27 13.55 0.73 6.07
N GLY A 28 13.79 0.22 4.86
CA GLY A 28 15.14 -0.19 4.45
C GLY A 28 15.55 -1.59 4.92
N GLY A 29 15.28 -2.61 4.13
CA GLY A 29 15.93 -3.92 4.14
C GLY A 29 15.72 -4.83 5.36
N GLY A 30 15.14 -4.34 6.44
CA GLY A 30 14.74 -5.16 7.57
C GLY A 30 13.46 -5.91 7.23
N ARG A 31 13.52 -7.23 7.15
CA ARG A 31 12.37 -8.08 6.91
C ARG A 31 11.45 -8.05 8.12
N SER A 32 10.33 -7.34 7.99
CA SER A 32 9.15 -7.68 8.76
C SER A 32 8.32 -8.65 7.92
N ASP A 33 8.16 -9.88 8.38
CA ASP A 33 7.28 -10.85 7.72
C ASP A 33 5.80 -10.52 7.98
N LYS A 34 5.53 -9.48 8.75
CA LYS A 34 4.18 -9.04 9.10
C LYS A 34 3.85 -7.73 8.40
N PRO A 35 2.63 -7.58 7.88
CA PRO A 35 2.17 -6.32 7.30
C PRO A 35 2.04 -5.24 8.40
N ASN A 36 2.35 -3.99 8.03
CA ASN A 36 2.05 -2.85 8.88
C ASN A 36 0.61 -2.40 8.66
N LEU A 37 -0.09 -2.05 9.73
CA LEU A 37 -1.48 -1.59 9.69
C LEU A 37 -1.58 -0.16 10.19
N GLY A 38 -2.30 0.69 9.46
CA GLY A 38 -2.53 2.07 9.85
C GLY A 38 -3.89 2.57 9.40
N VAL A 39 -4.61 3.22 10.31
CA VAL A 39 -5.91 3.83 10.03
C VAL A 39 -5.73 5.32 9.86
N ILE A 40 -6.29 5.88 8.80
CA ILE A 40 -6.38 7.33 8.60
C ILE A 40 -7.84 7.75 8.52
N LYS A 41 -8.13 8.94 9.02
CA LYS A 41 -9.41 9.61 8.79
C LYS A 41 -9.32 10.44 7.52
N VAL A 42 -10.33 10.32 6.66
CA VAL A 42 -10.38 11.09 5.41
C VAL A 42 -10.91 12.49 5.72
N PRO A 43 -10.11 13.54 5.57
CA PRO A 43 -10.59 14.92 5.74
C PRO A 43 -11.68 15.23 4.72
N ASP A 44 -12.81 15.78 5.16
CA ASP A 44 -13.89 16.20 4.27
C ASP A 44 -14.52 17.49 4.79
N GLY A 45 -14.27 18.58 4.08
CA GLY A 45 -14.80 19.91 4.43
C GLY A 45 -16.33 19.98 4.42
N ARG A 46 -17.03 19.07 3.74
CA ARG A 46 -18.50 18.99 3.78
C ARG A 46 -18.97 18.51 5.15
N ILE A 47 -18.27 17.55 5.74
CA ILE A 47 -18.55 17.06 7.10
C ILE A 47 -18.30 18.16 8.12
N ASP A 48 -17.18 18.89 7.99
CA ASP A 48 -16.87 20.03 8.86
C ASP A 48 -17.96 21.11 8.78
N ARG A 49 -18.42 21.45 7.57
CA ARG A 49 -19.47 22.44 7.35
C ARG A 49 -20.81 21.98 7.94
N LEU A 50 -21.21 20.73 7.72
CA LEU A 50 -22.45 20.18 8.31
C LEU A 50 -22.35 20.13 9.82
N SER A 51 -21.21 19.77 10.36
CA SER A 51 -20.98 19.75 11.80
C SER A 51 -21.10 21.13 12.43
N SER A 52 -20.61 22.16 11.75
CA SER A 52 -20.75 23.56 12.21
C SER A 52 -22.20 24.06 12.20
N ILE A 53 -23.02 23.61 11.24
CA ILE A 53 -24.43 23.99 11.11
C ILE A 53 -25.31 23.30 12.14
N PHE A 54 -25.13 21.98 12.29
CA PHE A 54 -26.02 21.15 13.10
C PHE A 54 -25.54 20.89 14.53
N SER A 55 -24.29 21.28 14.85
CA SER A 55 -23.67 21.07 16.17
C SER A 55 -23.93 19.69 16.75
N PRO A 56 -23.59 18.59 16.07
CA PRO A 56 -23.87 17.24 16.49
C PRO A 56 -23.06 16.89 17.75
N ARG A 57 -23.53 15.95 18.53
CA ARG A 57 -22.80 15.43 19.72
C ARG A 57 -21.47 14.78 19.34
N ARG A 58 -21.36 14.24 18.11
CA ARG A 58 -20.17 13.57 17.60
C ARG A 58 -20.07 13.75 16.09
N THR A 59 -18.87 14.10 15.61
CA THR A 59 -18.53 14.14 14.20
C THR A 59 -17.63 12.96 13.88
N ILE A 60 -18.01 12.15 12.88
CA ILE A 60 -17.26 10.96 12.45
C ILE A 60 -16.89 11.13 10.99
N PHE A 61 -15.58 11.05 10.69
CA PHE A 61 -15.05 11.01 9.34
C PHE A 61 -14.96 9.57 8.83
N ALA A 62 -14.99 9.39 7.52
CA ALA A 62 -14.69 8.11 6.92
C ALA A 62 -13.26 7.67 7.27
N GLU A 63 -13.05 6.39 7.48
CA GLU A 63 -11.75 5.82 7.81
C GLU A 63 -11.30 4.88 6.70
N VAL A 64 -9.99 4.91 6.40
CA VAL A 64 -9.32 3.96 5.52
C VAL A 64 -8.25 3.24 6.31
N LEU A 65 -8.31 1.92 6.33
CA LEU A 65 -7.26 1.06 6.87
C LEU A 65 -6.24 0.78 5.75
N PHE A 66 -5.04 1.30 5.89
CA PHE A 66 -3.91 0.95 5.02
C PHE A 66 -3.16 -0.26 5.55
N VAL A 67 -2.83 -1.15 4.64
CA VAL A 67 -2.04 -2.36 4.91
C VAL A 67 -0.78 -2.27 4.05
N ASP A 68 0.37 -2.04 4.68
CA ASP A 68 1.67 -2.09 4.02
C ASP A 68 2.17 -3.54 4.04
N VAL A 69 2.06 -4.22 2.91
CA VAL A 69 2.53 -5.60 2.78
C VAL A 69 4.00 -5.64 2.35
N PRO A 70 4.76 -6.65 2.82
CA PRO A 70 6.12 -6.85 2.37
C PRO A 70 6.21 -6.88 0.84
N GLY A 71 7.18 -6.17 0.27
CA GLY A 71 7.34 -6.11 -1.19
C GLY A 71 7.71 -7.46 -1.78
N SER A 72 7.20 -7.75 -2.99
CA SER A 72 7.65 -8.93 -3.73
C SER A 72 9.15 -8.81 -4.05
N ARG A 73 9.83 -9.95 -4.16
CA ARG A 73 11.29 -10.01 -4.34
C ARG A 73 11.78 -9.68 -5.74
N GLY A 74 10.96 -9.04 -6.58
CA GLY A 74 11.31 -8.72 -7.95
C GLY A 74 10.95 -9.84 -8.93
N LYS A 75 11.39 -9.68 -10.17
CA LYS A 75 11.02 -10.48 -11.34
C LYS A 75 11.06 -11.99 -11.06
N GLY A 76 9.90 -12.65 -11.10
CA GLY A 76 9.76 -14.09 -10.89
C GLY A 76 9.79 -14.55 -9.42
N GLY A 77 9.89 -13.64 -8.43
CA GLY A 77 9.89 -14.00 -7.00
C GLY A 77 8.52 -14.29 -6.41
N GLY A 78 7.45 -13.91 -7.11
CA GLY A 78 6.07 -14.07 -6.66
C GLY A 78 5.77 -13.37 -5.34
N PHE A 79 4.51 -13.42 -4.94
CA PHE A 79 4.06 -13.03 -3.60
C PHE A 79 4.01 -14.26 -2.71
N ASP A 80 4.41 -14.13 -1.45
CA ASP A 80 4.18 -15.20 -0.49
C ASP A 80 2.67 -15.36 -0.18
N SER A 81 2.28 -16.50 0.36
CA SER A 81 0.87 -16.81 0.64
C SER A 81 0.25 -15.84 1.62
N ALA A 82 1.01 -15.33 2.58
CA ALA A 82 0.52 -14.37 3.57
C ALA A 82 0.22 -13.02 2.91
N THR A 83 1.11 -12.55 2.04
CA THR A 83 0.91 -11.34 1.24
C THR A 83 -0.31 -11.46 0.33
N LEU A 84 -0.45 -12.57 -0.41
CA LEU A 84 -1.61 -12.83 -1.28
C LEU A 84 -2.91 -12.82 -0.49
N ASN A 85 -2.96 -13.45 0.68
CA ASN A 85 -4.15 -13.45 1.53
C ASN A 85 -4.50 -12.03 2.01
N ALA A 86 -3.50 -11.26 2.45
CA ALA A 86 -3.72 -9.86 2.85
C ALA A 86 -4.25 -8.99 1.70
N LEU A 87 -3.78 -9.24 0.47
CA LEU A 87 -4.23 -8.53 -0.73
C LEU A 87 -5.67 -8.90 -1.13
N ARG A 88 -6.04 -10.17 -1.01
CA ARG A 88 -7.42 -10.64 -1.29
C ARG A 88 -8.46 -10.07 -0.33
N GLU A 89 -8.07 -9.76 0.89
CA GLU A 89 -8.95 -9.13 1.88
C GLU A 89 -9.06 -7.60 1.71
N ALA A 90 -8.30 -7.00 0.81
CA ALA A 90 -8.34 -5.56 0.56
C ALA A 90 -9.48 -5.21 -0.40
N ASP A 91 -10.17 -4.09 -0.11
CA ASP A 91 -11.19 -3.54 -1.00
C ASP A 91 -10.59 -2.84 -2.22
N ALA A 92 -9.35 -2.34 -2.08
CA ALA A 92 -8.60 -1.69 -3.15
C ALA A 92 -7.10 -1.94 -2.99
N LEU A 93 -6.38 -1.96 -4.11
CA LEU A 93 -4.92 -2.04 -4.16
C LEU A 93 -4.34 -0.72 -4.62
N VAL A 94 -3.31 -0.26 -3.93
CA VAL A 94 -2.54 0.95 -4.27
C VAL A 94 -1.14 0.50 -4.65
N LEU A 95 -0.84 0.52 -5.94
CA LEU A 95 0.47 0.17 -6.46
C LEU A 95 1.44 1.34 -6.31
N VAL A 96 2.55 1.10 -5.63
CA VAL A 96 3.62 2.07 -5.45
C VAL A 96 4.77 1.70 -6.38
N LEU A 97 4.99 2.55 -7.37
CA LEU A 97 6.09 2.42 -8.35
C LEU A 97 7.26 3.31 -7.94
N ARG A 98 8.47 2.88 -8.25
CA ARG A 98 9.67 3.64 -7.95
C ARG A 98 9.86 4.76 -8.98
N GLY A 99 9.95 6.00 -8.51
CA GLY A 99 10.22 7.19 -9.31
C GLY A 99 11.58 7.86 -9.02
N PHE A 100 12.50 7.16 -8.34
CA PHE A 100 13.81 7.69 -7.94
C PHE A 100 14.92 6.67 -8.23
N VAL A 101 16.16 7.16 -8.30
CA VAL A 101 17.34 6.32 -8.53
C VAL A 101 17.50 5.34 -7.37
N GLY A 102 17.68 4.05 -7.67
CA GLY A 102 17.88 3.01 -6.68
C GLY A 102 19.19 3.16 -5.90
N ILE A 103 19.28 2.48 -4.76
CA ILE A 103 20.51 2.45 -3.95
C ILE A 103 21.68 1.86 -4.73
N ASP A 104 21.38 0.99 -5.67
CA ASP A 104 22.33 0.36 -6.60
C ASP A 104 22.70 1.25 -7.80
N GLY A 105 22.19 2.49 -7.86
CA GLY A 105 22.38 3.41 -8.98
C GLY A 105 21.48 3.16 -10.18
N SER A 106 20.54 2.21 -10.10
CA SER A 106 19.62 1.92 -11.20
C SER A 106 18.61 3.06 -11.42
N GLU A 107 18.43 3.46 -12.68
CA GLU A 107 17.43 4.44 -13.05
C GLU A 107 16.01 3.88 -12.85
N PRO A 108 15.03 4.74 -12.49
CA PRO A 108 13.66 4.32 -12.36
C PRO A 108 13.02 4.03 -13.72
N ASP A 109 12.27 2.94 -13.82
CA ASP A 109 11.44 2.61 -14.98
C ASP A 109 10.05 2.18 -14.51
N PRO A 110 9.17 3.13 -14.13
CA PRO A 110 7.86 2.82 -13.59
C PRO A 110 6.94 2.12 -14.58
N VAL A 111 7.11 2.33 -15.88
CA VAL A 111 6.31 1.66 -16.93
C VAL A 111 6.62 0.18 -16.96
N ARG A 112 7.90 -0.16 -16.90
CA ARG A 112 8.35 -1.56 -16.86
C ARG A 112 7.96 -2.21 -15.54
N GLU A 113 8.11 -1.51 -14.40
CA GLU A 113 7.68 -2.01 -13.11
C GLU A 113 6.18 -2.34 -13.08
N LEU A 114 5.34 -1.48 -13.69
CA LEU A 114 3.91 -1.73 -13.83
C LEU A 114 3.63 -3.01 -14.63
N ALA A 115 4.27 -3.15 -15.80
CA ALA A 115 4.08 -4.32 -16.67
C ALA A 115 4.56 -5.62 -16.00
N ASP A 116 5.70 -5.59 -15.30
CA ASP A 116 6.22 -6.73 -14.55
C ASP A 116 5.28 -7.10 -13.40
N PHE A 117 4.71 -6.11 -12.69
CA PHE A 117 3.77 -6.32 -11.61
C PHE A 117 2.45 -6.93 -12.10
N GLU A 118 1.87 -6.41 -13.17
CA GLU A 118 0.66 -6.98 -13.80
C GLU A 118 0.90 -8.43 -14.25
N SER A 119 2.06 -8.72 -14.82
CA SER A 119 2.43 -10.07 -15.24
C SER A 119 2.50 -11.04 -14.06
N ASP A 120 3.09 -10.61 -12.93
CA ASP A 120 3.16 -11.41 -11.71
C ASP A 120 1.76 -11.70 -11.15
N PHE A 121 0.84 -10.73 -11.18
CA PHE A 121 -0.55 -10.92 -10.76
C PHE A 121 -1.29 -11.91 -11.66
N ILE A 122 -1.19 -11.77 -12.98
CA ILE A 122 -1.81 -12.68 -13.95
C ILE A 122 -1.30 -14.11 -13.75
N LEU A 123 0.01 -14.29 -13.56
CA LEU A 123 0.59 -15.60 -13.30
C LEU A 123 0.08 -16.23 -11.99
N ASN A 124 -0.04 -15.43 -10.93
CA ASN A 124 -0.60 -15.90 -9.66
C ASN A 124 -2.08 -16.32 -9.82
N ASP A 125 -2.87 -15.56 -10.56
CA ASP A 125 -4.28 -15.89 -10.82
C ASP A 125 -4.39 -17.17 -11.66
N LEU A 126 -3.53 -17.35 -12.65
CA LEU A 126 -3.50 -18.56 -13.50
C LEU A 126 -3.17 -19.83 -12.69
N VAL A 127 -2.28 -19.74 -11.72
CA VAL A 127 -1.93 -20.87 -10.83
C VAL A 127 -3.09 -21.25 -9.92
N MET A 128 -3.98 -20.30 -9.60
CA MET A 128 -5.13 -20.53 -8.71
C MET A 128 -6.36 -21.11 -9.42
N VAL A 129 -6.41 -21.04 -10.73
CA VAL A 129 -7.46 -21.61 -11.57
C VAL A 129 -7.10 -23.04 -11.97
#